data_a7338812642bae2c784b08789525ae86
#
_entry.id   a7338812642bae2c784b08789525ae86
#
_cell.length_a   1.000
_cell.length_b   1.000
_cell.length_c   1.000
_cell.angle_alpha   90.00
_cell.angle_beta   90.00
_cell.angle_gamma   90.00
#
_symmetry.space_group_name_H-M   'P 1'
#
loop_
_entity.id
_entity.type
_entity.pdbx_description
1 polymer ?
#
loop_
_entity_poly.entity_id
_entity_poly.type
_entity_poly.pdbx_seq_one_letter_code
_entity_poly.pdbx_strand_id
1 'polypeptide(L)'
;MTTLRDTALLIALGVFALSCGGSEPAAPEDDAPTAPPAEASIGEIIRIDPRMDALVPTDATIEKLAEGFTFIEGPVWDRQESRLLFSDVRGNEIYQWSETDGASTFLDPVFEGDRAGKGSVSSNGLTFDATGHLIICEHGNRRISRLEDDGARSIVVEAYDGGQLNSPNDAVYGSDGSLYFTDPPYGLAGLEESPDRELDFNGVYRLLSNGTLQLLVQDQSRPNGIALSPDESILYVANSDAENMVWMAYDLDDSGVTNARVFYDVNDQQEPGAADGLKVDVDGNLFATGPGGVWVLAPDGTHLGTIKTGEVTANVGWGDDGRTLYMTSSTSLYRVALTTEGVIPGP
;
A
#
# COMPACT_ATOMS: atom_id res chain seq x y z
N MET A 1 -59.66 19.06 30.49
CA MET A 1 -60.71 19.63 29.66
C MET A 1 -60.64 18.91 28.36
N THR A 2 -61.44 17.83 28.26
CA THR A 2 -62.66 17.64 27.43
C THR A 2 -62.30 17.62 25.92
N THR A 3 -62.65 16.68 25.11
CA THR A 3 -63.71 15.64 25.08
C THR A 3 -63.44 14.63 23.94
N LEU A 4 -63.79 13.39 24.20
CA LEU A 4 -64.09 12.31 23.26
C LEU A 4 -65.18 12.70 22.25
N ARG A 5 -65.21 12.05 21.08
CA ARG A 5 -66.47 11.60 20.44
C ARG A 5 -66.22 10.39 19.55
N ASP A 6 -66.87 9.31 19.99
CA ASP A 6 -67.25 8.11 19.24
C ASP A 6 -68.25 8.45 18.12
N THR A 7 -68.23 7.65 17.04
CA THR A 7 -69.49 7.27 16.39
C THR A 7 -69.33 5.92 15.67
N ALA A 8 -70.31 5.09 15.89
CA ALA A 8 -70.42 3.67 15.55
C ALA A 8 -71.00 3.39 14.13
N LEU A 9 -70.67 2.19 13.66
CA LEU A 9 -71.52 1.12 13.15
C LEU A 9 -72.52 1.35 12.00
N LEU A 10 -72.34 0.59 10.93
CA LEU A 10 -73.46 0.03 10.15
C LEU A 10 -73.04 -1.24 9.42
N ILE A 11 -73.75 -2.37 9.82
CA ILE A 11 -73.76 -3.72 9.25
C ILE A 11 -74.65 -3.72 8.03
N ALA A 12 -74.26 -4.39 6.93
CA ALA A 12 -75.19 -4.86 5.91
C ALA A 12 -74.79 -6.29 5.51
N LEU A 13 -75.66 -7.24 5.92
CA LEU A 13 -75.69 -8.64 5.45
C LEU A 13 -76.20 -8.65 3.99
N GLY A 14 -75.55 -9.38 3.15
CA GLY A 14 -76.02 -9.78 1.81
C GLY A 14 -75.66 -11.26 1.59
N VAL A 15 -76.65 -12.10 1.69
CA VAL A 15 -76.61 -13.53 1.33
C VAL A 15 -76.79 -13.64 -0.20
N PHE A 16 -75.94 -14.33 -0.90
CA PHE A 16 -76.31 -14.99 -2.17
C PHE A 16 -75.49 -16.29 -2.44
N ALA A 17 -76.17 -17.17 -3.04
CA ALA A 17 -76.09 -18.56 -3.24
C ALA A 17 -74.87 -19.20 -3.85
N LEU A 18 -74.66 -20.50 -3.53
CA LEU A 18 -73.74 -21.48 -4.09
C LEU A 18 -73.83 -21.61 -5.62
N SER A 19 -72.64 -21.68 -6.26
CA SER A 19 -72.45 -22.40 -7.53
C SER A 19 -71.19 -23.26 -7.39
N CYS A 20 -71.40 -24.60 -7.43
CA CYS A 20 -70.32 -25.57 -7.51
C CYS A 20 -69.69 -25.55 -8.91
N GLY A 21 -68.43 -25.16 -8.99
CA GLY A 21 -67.56 -25.39 -10.15
C GLY A 21 -66.28 -25.95 -9.61
N GLY A 22 -66.03 -27.25 -9.82
CA GLY A 22 -64.76 -27.89 -9.45
C GLY A 22 -63.63 -27.39 -10.36
N SER A 23 -62.60 -26.85 -9.77
CA SER A 23 -61.33 -26.67 -10.39
C SER A 23 -60.31 -27.59 -9.72
N GLU A 24 -59.63 -28.40 -10.52
CA GLU A 24 -58.49 -29.22 -10.13
C GLU A 24 -57.44 -28.38 -9.39
N PRO A 25 -56.78 -28.94 -8.37
CA PRO A 25 -55.64 -28.24 -7.74
C PRO A 25 -54.48 -28.21 -8.72
N ALA A 26 -53.97 -26.99 -8.98
CA ALA A 26 -52.71 -26.79 -9.68
C ALA A 26 -51.55 -27.49 -8.91
N ALA A 27 -50.71 -28.20 -9.66
CA ALA A 27 -49.51 -28.81 -9.11
C ALA A 27 -48.63 -27.74 -8.49
N PRO A 28 -47.89 -28.04 -7.38
CA PRO A 28 -46.93 -27.10 -6.83
C PRO A 28 -45.85 -26.78 -7.89
N GLU A 29 -45.62 -25.50 -8.17
CA GLU A 29 -44.44 -25.04 -8.91
C GLU A 29 -43.21 -25.49 -8.13
N ASP A 30 -42.37 -26.29 -8.79
CA ASP A 30 -41.03 -26.64 -8.30
C ASP A 30 -40.26 -25.32 -8.10
N ASP A 31 -40.12 -24.86 -6.86
CA ASP A 31 -39.15 -23.83 -6.48
C ASP A 31 -37.73 -24.36 -6.80
N ALA A 32 -37.25 -24.03 -7.96
CA ALA A 32 -35.82 -24.24 -8.28
C ALA A 32 -34.99 -23.52 -7.20
N PRO A 33 -33.98 -24.16 -6.62
CA PRO A 33 -33.16 -23.54 -5.62
C PRO A 33 -32.53 -22.26 -6.20
N THR A 34 -32.89 -21.10 -5.62
CA THR A 34 -32.24 -19.83 -5.93
C THR A 34 -30.76 -20.00 -5.59
N ALA A 35 -29.90 -19.81 -6.57
CA ALA A 35 -28.46 -19.78 -6.36
C ALA A 35 -28.17 -18.81 -5.19
N PRO A 36 -27.25 -19.16 -4.27
CA PRO A 36 -26.87 -18.24 -3.22
C PRO A 36 -26.43 -16.90 -3.85
N PRO A 37 -26.74 -15.76 -3.22
CA PRO A 37 -26.27 -14.47 -3.72
C PRO A 37 -24.75 -14.57 -3.88
N ALA A 38 -24.24 -14.14 -5.06
CA ALA A 38 -22.82 -14.06 -5.29
C ALA A 38 -22.21 -13.24 -4.14
N GLU A 39 -21.21 -13.80 -3.47
CA GLU A 39 -20.45 -13.04 -2.47
C GLU A 39 -19.98 -11.75 -3.15
N ALA A 40 -20.22 -10.61 -2.49
CA ALA A 40 -19.82 -9.32 -3.02
C ALA A 40 -18.30 -9.39 -3.24
N SER A 41 -17.84 -9.17 -4.49
CA SER A 41 -16.42 -9.17 -4.81
C SER A 41 -15.72 -8.12 -3.93
N ILE A 42 -14.63 -8.53 -3.27
CA ILE A 42 -13.79 -7.61 -2.52
C ILE A 42 -13.00 -6.80 -3.55
N GLY A 43 -13.31 -5.49 -3.67
CA GLY A 43 -12.61 -4.59 -4.58
C GLY A 43 -12.99 -4.77 -6.07
N GLU A 44 -12.20 -4.15 -6.94
CA GLU A 44 -12.40 -4.10 -8.39
C GLU A 44 -11.06 -4.05 -9.12
N ILE A 45 -10.97 -4.67 -10.30
CA ILE A 45 -9.82 -4.57 -11.21
C ILE A 45 -10.28 -3.88 -12.49
N ILE A 46 -9.93 -2.60 -12.64
CA ILE A 46 -10.23 -1.78 -13.81
C ILE A 46 -9.18 -2.05 -14.88
N ARG A 47 -9.62 -2.34 -16.11
CA ARG A 47 -8.77 -2.63 -17.27
C ARG A 47 -8.98 -1.54 -18.29
N ILE A 48 -7.92 -0.81 -18.65
CA ILE A 48 -7.96 0.33 -19.57
C ILE A 48 -7.29 -0.03 -20.90
N ASP A 49 -6.13 -0.68 -20.83
CA ASP A 49 -5.36 -1.12 -21.99
C ASP A 49 -5.33 -2.67 -22.02
N PRO A 50 -5.44 -3.31 -23.21
CA PRO A 50 -5.39 -4.77 -23.32
C PRO A 50 -4.13 -5.43 -22.77
N ARG A 51 -3.01 -4.71 -22.64
CA ARG A 51 -1.77 -5.19 -22.02
C ARG A 51 -1.96 -5.57 -20.55
N MET A 52 -2.97 -5.00 -19.87
CA MET A 52 -3.31 -5.36 -18.50
C MET A 52 -3.61 -6.85 -18.33
N ASP A 53 -4.25 -7.48 -19.34
CA ASP A 53 -4.61 -8.91 -19.30
C ASP A 53 -3.39 -9.85 -19.30
N ALA A 54 -2.25 -9.37 -19.78
CA ALA A 54 -1.00 -10.12 -19.74
C ALA A 54 -0.35 -10.10 -18.34
N LEU A 55 -0.64 -9.09 -17.52
CA LEU A 55 -0.07 -8.88 -16.20
C LEU A 55 -0.98 -9.39 -15.08
N VAL A 56 -2.29 -9.15 -15.23
CA VAL A 56 -3.32 -9.47 -14.24
C VAL A 56 -4.33 -10.41 -14.90
N PRO A 57 -4.45 -11.68 -14.47
CA PRO A 57 -5.43 -12.62 -15.04
C PRO A 57 -6.83 -12.02 -15.08
N THR A 58 -7.60 -12.34 -16.15
CA THR A 58 -8.96 -11.80 -16.31
C THR A 58 -9.93 -12.29 -15.25
N ASP A 59 -9.62 -13.40 -14.59
CA ASP A 59 -10.34 -14.02 -13.49
C ASP A 59 -9.65 -13.78 -12.11
N ALA A 60 -8.64 -12.89 -12.07
CA ALA A 60 -7.97 -12.54 -10.81
C ALA A 60 -8.98 -11.97 -9.80
N THR A 61 -8.84 -12.39 -8.56
CA THR A 61 -9.63 -11.93 -7.43
C THR A 61 -8.74 -11.27 -6.38
N ILE A 62 -9.25 -10.22 -5.77
CA ILE A 62 -8.59 -9.56 -4.63
C ILE A 62 -9.03 -10.28 -3.37
N GLU A 63 -8.08 -10.72 -2.55
CA GLU A 63 -8.32 -11.40 -1.29
C GLU A 63 -7.95 -10.50 -0.11
N LYS A 64 -8.85 -10.38 0.88
CA LYS A 64 -8.53 -9.75 2.17
C LYS A 64 -7.93 -10.81 3.09
N LEU A 65 -6.71 -10.58 3.58
CA LEU A 65 -5.96 -11.53 4.39
C LEU A 65 -6.09 -11.26 5.88
N ALA A 66 -6.12 -9.98 6.27
CA ALA A 66 -6.23 -9.55 7.65
C ALA A 66 -6.79 -8.13 7.73
N GLU A 67 -7.34 -7.76 8.88
CA GLU A 67 -7.87 -6.41 9.16
C GLU A 67 -7.73 -6.06 10.65
N GLY A 68 -8.02 -4.80 11.00
CA GLY A 68 -7.99 -4.34 12.40
C GLY A 68 -6.74 -3.56 12.76
N PHE A 69 -5.90 -3.23 11.78
CA PHE A 69 -4.73 -2.37 11.95
C PHE A 69 -5.13 -0.88 12.02
N THR A 70 -4.18 0.00 12.31
CA THR A 70 -4.45 1.45 12.36
C THR A 70 -4.10 2.18 11.09
N PHE A 71 -2.95 1.90 10.48
CA PHE A 71 -2.55 2.33 9.14
C PHE A 71 -1.31 1.55 8.72
N ILE A 72 -1.47 0.61 7.79
CA ILE A 72 -0.40 -0.30 7.43
C ILE A 72 0.34 0.11 6.16
N GLU A 73 1.66 -0.16 6.17
CA GLU A 73 2.65 0.28 5.20
C GLU A 73 3.79 -0.72 5.03
N GLY A 74 4.67 -0.44 4.06
CA GLY A 74 5.98 -1.06 3.89
C GLY A 74 5.99 -2.59 3.80
N PRO A 75 5.14 -3.21 2.97
CA PRO A 75 5.09 -4.66 2.88
C PRO A 75 6.37 -5.22 2.24
N VAL A 76 6.97 -6.23 2.90
CA VAL A 76 8.13 -6.95 2.37
C VAL A 76 8.00 -8.44 2.66
N TRP A 77 8.34 -9.27 1.67
CA TRP A 77 8.30 -10.72 1.78
C TRP A 77 9.62 -11.30 2.30
N ASP A 78 9.54 -12.00 3.42
CA ASP A 78 10.63 -12.79 3.98
C ASP A 78 10.62 -14.18 3.33
N ARG A 79 11.53 -14.38 2.36
CA ARG A 79 11.64 -15.66 1.63
C ARG A 79 12.07 -16.81 2.51
N GLN A 80 12.90 -16.56 3.54
CA GLN A 80 13.45 -17.60 4.40
C GLN A 80 12.38 -18.20 5.29
N GLU A 81 11.47 -17.36 5.80
CA GLU A 81 10.41 -17.75 6.71
C GLU A 81 9.03 -17.89 6.01
N SER A 82 8.95 -17.58 4.69
CA SER A 82 7.71 -17.64 3.89
C SER A 82 6.58 -16.84 4.54
N ARG A 83 6.85 -15.58 4.88
CA ARG A 83 5.91 -14.64 5.52
C ARG A 83 6.06 -13.24 4.96
N LEU A 84 4.99 -12.46 5.07
CA LEU A 84 5.00 -11.03 4.82
C LEU A 84 5.27 -10.28 6.11
N LEU A 85 6.16 -9.29 6.09
CA LEU A 85 6.29 -8.29 7.15
C LEU A 85 5.69 -6.97 6.66
N PHE A 86 5.08 -6.20 7.56
CA PHE A 86 4.53 -4.87 7.24
C PHE A 86 4.41 -4.02 8.50
N SER A 87 4.54 -2.71 8.33
CA SER A 87 4.49 -1.73 9.42
C SER A 87 3.07 -1.31 9.73
N ASP A 88 2.69 -1.19 11.02
CA ASP A 88 1.56 -0.35 11.44
C ASP A 88 2.10 1.00 11.91
N VAL A 89 2.07 1.97 11.00
CA VAL A 89 2.74 3.28 11.15
C VAL A 89 2.20 4.08 12.33
N ARG A 90 0.91 3.90 12.67
CA ARG A 90 0.27 4.57 13.82
C ARG A 90 0.24 3.68 15.06
N GLY A 91 0.27 2.35 14.89
CA GLY A 91 0.34 1.37 15.96
C GLY A 91 1.68 1.38 16.68
N ASN A 92 2.76 1.68 16.00
CA ASN A 92 4.14 1.57 16.46
C ASN A 92 4.63 0.13 16.52
N GLU A 93 4.18 -0.68 15.57
CA GLU A 93 4.42 -2.11 15.48
C GLU A 93 4.82 -2.50 14.07
N ILE A 94 5.56 -3.61 13.95
CA ILE A 94 5.69 -4.38 12.72
C ILE A 94 4.91 -5.66 12.92
N TYR A 95 4.05 -5.99 11.98
CA TYR A 95 3.30 -7.24 11.92
C TYR A 95 3.95 -8.22 10.94
N GLN A 96 3.64 -9.49 11.13
CA GLN A 96 3.89 -10.54 10.15
C GLN A 96 2.58 -11.23 9.79
N TRP A 97 2.52 -11.74 8.58
CA TRP A 97 1.43 -12.58 8.10
C TRP A 97 1.97 -13.80 7.37
N SER A 98 1.40 -14.96 7.62
CA SER A 98 1.64 -16.19 6.85
C SER A 98 0.33 -16.88 6.53
N GLU A 99 0.34 -17.75 5.50
CA GLU A 99 -0.83 -18.54 5.11
C GLU A 99 -1.28 -19.50 6.23
N THR A 100 -0.35 -19.96 7.08
CA THR A 100 -0.64 -20.94 8.13
C THR A 100 -1.11 -20.31 9.43
N ASP A 101 -0.56 -19.14 9.80
CA ASP A 101 -0.73 -18.58 11.14
C ASP A 101 -1.57 -17.29 11.14
N GLY A 102 -1.84 -16.73 9.95
CA GLY A 102 -2.50 -15.43 9.81
C GLY A 102 -1.59 -14.28 10.27
N ALA A 103 -2.19 -13.17 10.69
CA ALA A 103 -1.46 -11.98 11.16
C ALA A 103 -1.12 -12.07 12.65
N SER A 104 0.10 -11.67 13.01
CA SER A 104 0.57 -11.53 14.40
C SER A 104 1.64 -10.45 14.51
N THR A 105 1.89 -9.95 15.73
CA THR A 105 2.94 -8.96 15.97
C THR A 105 4.32 -9.59 15.79
N PHE A 106 5.19 -8.91 15.04
CA PHE A 106 6.58 -9.28 14.84
C PHE A 106 7.53 -8.47 15.74
N LEU A 107 7.33 -7.14 15.79
CA LEU A 107 8.13 -6.23 16.64
C LEU A 107 7.23 -5.17 17.29
N ASP A 108 7.26 -5.08 18.62
CA ASP A 108 6.51 -4.12 19.42
C ASP A 108 7.29 -3.76 20.70
N PRO A 109 7.58 -2.47 20.96
CA PRO A 109 7.39 -1.34 20.05
C PRO A 109 8.57 -1.16 19.07
N VAL A 110 8.33 -0.49 17.94
CA VAL A 110 9.39 -0.03 17.03
C VAL A 110 10.14 1.15 17.65
N PHE A 111 9.40 2.13 18.18
CA PHE A 111 9.94 3.31 18.85
C PHE A 111 9.68 3.24 20.36
N GLU A 112 10.76 3.26 21.16
CA GLU A 112 10.70 3.14 22.62
C GLU A 112 10.66 4.49 23.35
N GLY A 113 10.82 5.61 22.60
CA GLY A 113 10.86 6.95 23.19
C GLY A 113 9.49 7.53 23.54
N ASP A 114 9.49 8.76 24.05
CA ASP A 114 8.27 9.52 24.31
C ASP A 114 7.64 9.94 22.95
N ARG A 115 6.39 9.55 22.75
CA ARG A 115 5.62 9.85 21.54
C ARG A 115 4.95 11.23 21.57
N ALA A 116 4.91 11.89 22.73
CA ALA A 116 4.25 13.19 22.88
C ALA A 116 4.95 14.26 22.03
N GLY A 117 4.17 14.98 21.22
CA GLY A 117 4.69 16.05 20.37
C GLY A 117 5.52 15.57 19.17
N LYS A 118 5.47 14.29 18.83
CA LYS A 118 6.06 13.74 17.60
C LYS A 118 5.00 13.51 16.51
N GLY A 119 5.45 13.39 15.27
CA GLY A 119 4.62 12.91 14.15
C GLY A 119 4.41 11.40 14.22
N SER A 120 4.42 10.73 13.09
CA SER A 120 4.47 9.27 13.06
C SER A 120 5.80 8.77 13.65
N VAL A 121 5.78 7.80 14.56
CA VAL A 121 6.99 7.33 15.26
C VAL A 121 7.39 5.90 14.92
N SER A 122 6.51 5.13 14.31
CA SER A 122 6.77 3.74 13.94
C SER A 122 7.77 3.60 12.78
N SER A 123 7.95 2.39 12.30
CA SER A 123 8.50 2.14 10.96
C SER A 123 7.51 2.51 9.86
N ASN A 124 8.03 2.68 8.64
CA ASN A 124 7.25 2.78 7.42
C ASN A 124 7.76 1.71 6.43
N GLY A 125 8.57 2.04 5.45
CA GLY A 125 9.13 1.10 4.49
C GLY A 125 10.02 0.04 5.14
N LEU A 126 9.91 -1.18 4.65
CA LEU A 126 10.72 -2.33 5.03
C LEU A 126 11.35 -2.93 3.77
N THR A 127 12.58 -3.42 3.89
CA THR A 127 13.24 -4.19 2.84
C THR A 127 14.23 -5.18 3.47
N PHE A 128 14.80 -6.10 2.67
CA PHE A 128 15.85 -6.99 3.13
C PHE A 128 17.17 -6.66 2.44
N ASP A 129 18.27 -6.75 3.18
CA ASP A 129 19.59 -6.69 2.58
C ASP A 129 20.00 -8.04 1.95
N ALA A 130 21.13 -8.05 1.23
CA ALA A 130 21.62 -9.26 0.56
C ALA A 130 22.03 -10.39 1.51
N THR A 131 22.08 -10.15 2.83
CA THR A 131 22.38 -11.14 3.86
C THR A 131 21.13 -11.67 4.56
N GLY A 132 19.96 -11.13 4.22
CA GLY A 132 18.67 -11.55 4.78
C GLY A 132 18.27 -10.82 6.06
N HIS A 133 18.95 -9.73 6.44
CA HIS A 133 18.55 -8.91 7.57
C HIS A 133 17.49 -7.89 7.16
N LEU A 134 16.49 -7.72 8.03
CA LEU A 134 15.45 -6.72 7.84
C LEU A 134 16.01 -5.31 8.01
N ILE A 135 15.77 -4.47 7.02
CA ILE A 135 16.08 -3.04 7.00
C ILE A 135 14.79 -2.26 7.27
N ILE A 136 14.84 -1.32 8.20
CA ILE A 136 13.67 -0.65 8.74
C ILE A 136 13.85 0.86 8.60
N CYS A 137 12.95 1.53 7.87
CA CYS A 137 12.82 2.98 7.86
C CYS A 137 12.09 3.41 9.14
N GLU A 138 12.80 4.01 10.11
CA GLU A 138 12.27 4.37 11.43
C GLU A 138 11.95 5.87 11.51
N HIS A 139 10.69 6.24 11.51
CA HIS A 139 10.26 7.63 11.61
C HIS A 139 10.66 8.27 12.95
N GLY A 140 10.33 7.64 14.06
CA GLY A 140 10.56 8.21 15.40
C GLY A 140 12.02 8.35 15.80
N ASN A 141 12.86 7.44 15.30
CA ASN A 141 14.31 7.47 15.50
C ASN A 141 15.03 8.26 14.38
N ARG A 142 14.31 8.64 13.32
CA ARG A 142 14.82 9.45 12.18
C ARG A 142 16.06 8.80 11.56
N ARG A 143 15.96 7.48 11.29
CA ARG A 143 17.08 6.68 10.77
C ARG A 143 16.61 5.49 9.95
N ILE A 144 17.52 4.88 9.23
CA ILE A 144 17.37 3.51 8.74
C ILE A 144 18.20 2.60 9.63
N SER A 145 17.61 1.51 10.10
CA SER A 145 18.27 0.50 10.92
C SER A 145 18.22 -0.87 10.28
N ARG A 146 19.11 -1.75 10.73
CA ARG A 146 19.15 -3.17 10.40
C ARG A 146 18.83 -3.97 11.67
N LEU A 147 17.89 -4.90 11.57
CA LEU A 147 17.58 -5.84 12.63
C LEU A 147 18.59 -6.99 12.58
N GLU A 148 19.35 -7.15 13.67
CA GLU A 148 20.37 -8.18 13.82
C GLU A 148 19.77 -9.48 14.36
N ASP A 149 20.47 -10.60 14.23
CA ASP A 149 20.03 -11.93 14.68
C ASP A 149 19.73 -12.01 16.19
N ASP A 150 20.36 -11.17 16.98
CA ASP A 150 20.13 -11.07 18.43
C ASP A 150 18.95 -10.16 18.82
N GLY A 151 18.24 -9.60 17.82
CA GLY A 151 17.15 -8.67 18.01
C GLY A 151 17.57 -7.20 18.22
N ALA A 152 18.86 -6.89 18.25
CA ALA A 152 19.34 -5.52 18.31
C ALA A 152 19.12 -4.81 16.97
N ARG A 153 19.06 -3.47 17.00
CA ARG A 153 18.97 -2.66 15.78
C ARG A 153 20.23 -1.82 15.62
N SER A 154 21.04 -2.16 14.62
CA SER A 154 22.22 -1.37 14.25
C SER A 154 21.82 -0.23 13.29
N ILE A 155 22.51 0.91 13.39
CA ILE A 155 22.25 2.07 12.55
C ILE A 155 22.89 1.85 11.19
N VAL A 156 22.10 1.96 10.12
CA VAL A 156 22.57 1.97 8.72
C VAL A 156 22.89 3.40 8.30
N VAL A 157 21.96 4.34 8.53
CA VAL A 157 22.14 5.77 8.28
C VAL A 157 21.16 6.58 9.13
N GLU A 158 21.62 7.74 9.66
CA GLU A 158 20.79 8.61 10.51
C GLU A 158 21.01 10.12 10.23
N ALA A 159 22.04 10.48 9.45
CA ALA A 159 22.38 11.87 9.21
C ALA A 159 22.96 12.10 7.81
N TYR A 160 22.76 13.31 7.29
CA TYR A 160 23.36 13.81 6.07
C TYR A 160 23.94 15.19 6.31
N ASP A 161 25.19 15.44 5.89
CA ASP A 161 25.92 16.74 6.01
C ASP A 161 25.85 17.36 7.42
N GLY A 162 25.84 16.52 8.45
CA GLY A 162 25.84 16.91 9.87
C GLY A 162 24.45 17.17 10.46
N GLY A 163 23.38 17.14 9.67
CA GLY A 163 21.98 17.20 10.13
C GLY A 163 21.35 15.81 10.20
N GLN A 164 20.52 15.58 11.21
CA GLN A 164 19.75 14.34 11.32
C GLN A 164 18.71 14.27 10.19
N LEU A 165 18.49 13.06 9.64
CA LEU A 165 17.46 12.80 8.62
C LEU A 165 16.08 13.25 9.12
N ASN A 166 15.14 13.56 8.22
CA ASN A 166 13.79 13.95 8.58
C ASN A 166 13.01 12.76 9.18
N SER A 167 12.62 11.82 8.34
CA SER A 167 12.01 10.55 8.74
C SER A 167 12.01 9.59 7.55
N PRO A 168 13.04 8.77 7.36
CA PRO A 168 13.13 7.85 6.22
C PRO A 168 11.85 7.05 6.04
N ASN A 169 11.34 7.03 4.79
CA ASN A 169 10.00 6.53 4.49
C ASN A 169 10.03 5.19 3.74
N ASP A 170 10.60 5.11 2.54
CA ASP A 170 10.70 3.86 1.77
C ASP A 170 12.12 3.66 1.26
N ALA A 171 12.49 2.40 0.97
CA ALA A 171 13.84 2.05 0.60
C ALA A 171 13.90 0.85 -0.35
N VAL A 172 14.89 0.85 -1.26
CA VAL A 172 15.17 -0.25 -2.18
C VAL A 172 16.67 -0.44 -2.35
N TYR A 173 17.13 -1.68 -2.42
CA TYR A 173 18.52 -2.01 -2.74
C TYR A 173 18.73 -2.14 -4.25
N GLY A 174 19.83 -1.59 -4.74
CA GLY A 174 20.39 -1.92 -6.04
C GLY A 174 21.23 -3.20 -5.99
N SER A 175 21.48 -3.80 -7.14
CA SER A 175 22.27 -5.04 -7.28
C SER A 175 23.72 -4.90 -6.85
N ASP A 176 24.24 -3.65 -6.82
CA ASP A 176 25.59 -3.28 -6.34
C ASP A 176 25.68 -3.18 -4.81
N GLY A 177 24.55 -3.40 -4.10
CA GLY A 177 24.41 -3.25 -2.65
C GLY A 177 24.23 -1.81 -2.17
N SER A 178 24.02 -0.86 -3.07
CA SER A 178 23.63 0.51 -2.70
C SER A 178 22.17 0.54 -2.23
N LEU A 179 21.90 1.29 -1.15
CA LEU A 179 20.55 1.51 -0.63
C LEU A 179 20.04 2.87 -1.08
N TYR A 180 18.91 2.88 -1.79
CA TYR A 180 18.19 4.09 -2.18
C TYR A 180 17.02 4.30 -1.24
N PHE A 181 16.80 5.53 -0.76
CA PHE A 181 15.72 5.80 0.18
C PHE A 181 15.20 7.24 0.09
N THR A 182 13.99 7.44 0.57
CA THR A 182 13.31 8.74 0.66
C THR A 182 13.23 9.22 2.10
N ASP A 183 13.26 10.54 2.31
CA ASP A 183 13.32 11.16 3.63
C ASP A 183 12.35 12.36 3.76
N PRO A 184 11.02 12.11 3.65
CA PRO A 184 9.98 13.12 3.88
C PRO A 184 9.82 13.42 5.39
N PRO A 185 9.04 14.45 5.79
CA PRO A 185 8.97 14.91 7.18
C PRO A 185 7.87 14.22 8.02
N TYR A 186 7.30 13.07 7.61
CA TYR A 186 6.12 12.47 8.26
C TYR A 186 6.33 12.07 9.72
N GLY A 187 7.56 11.78 10.13
CA GLY A 187 7.93 11.52 11.53
C GLY A 187 8.10 12.78 12.38
N LEU A 188 8.10 13.96 11.76
CA LEU A 188 8.27 15.25 12.44
C LEU A 188 6.91 15.87 12.78
N ALA A 189 6.72 16.29 14.03
CA ALA A 189 5.52 17.05 14.41
C ALA A 189 5.50 18.42 13.76
N GLY A 190 4.45 18.71 13.01
CA GLY A 190 4.35 19.92 12.22
C GLY A 190 5.01 19.83 10.84
N LEU A 191 5.47 18.64 10.45
CA LEU A 191 6.05 18.35 9.15
C LEU A 191 7.23 19.31 8.82
N GLU A 192 7.14 20.05 7.73
CA GLU A 192 8.14 21.02 7.28
C GLU A 192 8.41 22.16 8.28
N GLU A 193 7.41 22.47 9.12
CA GLU A 193 7.49 23.52 10.14
C GLU A 193 7.99 23.00 11.51
N SER A 194 8.41 21.76 11.57
CA SER A 194 8.88 21.14 12.81
C SER A 194 10.12 21.85 13.37
N PRO A 195 10.15 22.19 14.68
CA PRO A 195 11.35 22.72 15.31
C PRO A 195 12.49 21.69 15.42
N ASP A 196 12.20 20.39 15.25
CA ASP A 196 13.17 19.31 15.26
C ASP A 196 13.80 19.05 13.87
N ARG A 197 13.34 19.75 12.84
CA ARG A 197 13.87 19.62 11.48
C ARG A 197 15.25 20.25 11.39
N GLU A 198 16.23 19.47 10.92
CA GLU A 198 17.63 19.92 10.78
C GLU A 198 18.04 20.09 9.32
N LEU A 199 17.38 19.40 8.39
CA LEU A 199 17.57 19.55 6.94
C LEU A 199 16.45 20.41 6.36
N ASP A 200 16.77 21.42 5.54
CA ASP A 200 15.81 22.37 4.96
C ASP A 200 15.14 21.87 3.67
N PHE A 201 15.32 20.59 3.35
CA PHE A 201 14.74 19.89 2.20
C PHE A 201 14.28 18.48 2.58
N ASN A 202 13.52 17.84 1.71
CA ASN A 202 13.12 16.43 1.81
C ASN A 202 13.92 15.66 0.75
N GLY A 203 14.85 14.80 1.21
CA GLY A 203 15.85 14.21 0.34
C GLY A 203 15.44 12.87 -0.28
N VAL A 204 15.98 12.57 -1.45
CA VAL A 204 16.13 11.21 -1.97
C VAL A 204 17.63 10.91 -2.01
N TYR A 205 18.02 9.79 -1.42
CA TYR A 205 19.43 9.49 -1.19
C TYR A 205 19.84 8.14 -1.76
N ARG A 206 21.16 8.00 -1.99
CA ARG A 206 21.84 6.73 -2.26
C ARG A 206 22.97 6.54 -1.23
N LEU A 207 22.86 5.49 -0.43
CA LEU A 207 23.96 5.02 0.43
C LEU A 207 24.72 3.93 -0.32
N LEU A 208 25.93 4.25 -0.77
CA LEU A 208 26.79 3.29 -1.45
C LEU A 208 27.28 2.19 -0.51
N SER A 209 27.59 1.02 -1.04
CA SER A 209 28.08 -0.14 -0.26
C SER A 209 29.39 0.16 0.52
N ASN A 210 30.11 1.21 0.16
CA ASN A 210 31.31 1.69 0.89
C ASN A 210 30.98 2.65 2.05
N GLY A 211 29.68 2.92 2.31
CA GLY A 211 29.22 3.82 3.38
C GLY A 211 29.11 5.30 2.99
N THR A 212 29.39 5.67 1.73
CA THR A 212 29.22 7.05 1.26
C THR A 212 27.75 7.36 1.02
N LEU A 213 27.20 8.36 1.71
CA LEU A 213 25.84 8.86 1.49
C LEU A 213 25.84 10.00 0.46
N GLN A 214 25.01 9.88 -0.56
CA GLN A 214 24.85 10.85 -1.64
C GLN A 214 23.40 11.35 -1.65
N LEU A 215 23.23 12.67 -1.75
CA LEU A 215 21.94 13.28 -2.03
C LEU A 215 21.70 13.25 -3.54
N LEU A 216 20.63 12.61 -3.98
CA LEU A 216 20.26 12.48 -5.39
C LEU A 216 19.25 13.56 -5.81
N VAL A 217 18.21 13.79 -4.99
CA VAL A 217 17.11 14.73 -5.27
C VAL A 217 16.77 15.50 -3.99
N GLN A 218 16.50 16.79 -4.10
CA GLN A 218 16.12 17.66 -2.97
C GLN A 218 14.95 18.62 -3.30
N ASP A 219 14.41 18.54 -4.49
CA ASP A 219 13.38 19.45 -4.99
C ASP A 219 11.99 18.86 -5.01
N GLN A 220 11.81 17.60 -4.55
CA GLN A 220 10.51 17.04 -4.28
C GLN A 220 9.98 17.50 -2.92
N SER A 221 8.70 17.91 -2.89
CA SER A 221 8.08 18.39 -1.65
C SER A 221 7.83 17.26 -0.65
N ARG A 222 7.44 16.05 -1.11
CA ARG A 222 7.20 14.87 -0.25
C ARG A 222 7.55 13.57 -0.96
N PRO A 223 8.86 13.31 -1.17
CA PRO A 223 9.28 12.04 -1.75
C PRO A 223 8.83 10.88 -0.86
N ASN A 224 8.24 9.83 -1.45
CA ASN A 224 7.63 8.73 -0.75
C ASN A 224 8.12 7.39 -1.31
N GLY A 225 7.28 6.61 -1.98
CA GLY A 225 7.67 5.33 -2.56
C GLY A 225 8.85 5.45 -3.52
N ILE A 226 9.72 4.44 -3.53
CA ILE A 226 10.93 4.42 -4.36
C ILE A 226 11.16 3.03 -4.97
N ALA A 227 11.54 2.99 -6.25
CA ALA A 227 11.92 1.75 -6.93
C ALA A 227 12.92 1.99 -8.05
N LEU A 228 13.61 0.93 -8.46
CA LEU A 228 14.52 0.90 -9.61
C LEU A 228 13.86 0.15 -10.77
N SER A 229 14.16 0.57 -12.01
CA SER A 229 13.86 -0.26 -13.17
C SER A 229 14.65 -1.58 -13.13
N PRO A 230 14.23 -2.64 -13.86
CA PRO A 230 14.93 -3.93 -13.81
C PRO A 230 16.41 -3.88 -14.23
N ASP A 231 16.77 -2.94 -15.08
CA ASP A 231 18.17 -2.68 -15.51
C ASP A 231 18.87 -1.63 -14.65
N GLU A 232 18.19 -1.12 -13.61
CA GLU A 232 18.65 -0.09 -12.67
C GLU A 232 19.08 1.24 -13.33
N SER A 233 18.66 1.46 -14.58
CA SER A 233 18.95 2.71 -15.31
C SER A 233 17.98 3.85 -15.00
N ILE A 234 16.85 3.55 -14.35
CA ILE A 234 15.82 4.52 -13.98
C ILE A 234 15.50 4.39 -12.49
N LEU A 235 15.50 5.51 -11.77
CA LEU A 235 14.97 5.63 -10.42
C LEU A 235 13.58 6.24 -10.50
N TYR A 236 12.57 5.53 -9.97
CA TYR A 236 11.21 6.03 -9.81
C TYR A 236 11.00 6.50 -8.37
N VAL A 237 10.38 7.67 -8.20
CA VAL A 237 10.04 8.23 -6.89
C VAL A 237 8.65 8.83 -6.92
N ALA A 238 7.78 8.42 -6.01
CA ALA A 238 6.49 9.04 -5.80
C ALA A 238 6.63 10.37 -5.03
N ASN A 239 5.83 11.36 -5.37
CA ASN A 239 5.66 12.57 -4.59
C ASN A 239 4.23 12.63 -4.06
N SER A 240 4.04 12.46 -2.76
CA SER A 240 2.72 12.34 -2.11
C SER A 240 2.13 13.68 -1.65
N ASP A 241 2.71 14.79 -2.09
CA ASP A 241 2.16 16.12 -1.82
C ASP A 241 0.81 16.30 -2.53
N ALA A 242 -0.24 16.61 -1.77
CA ALA A 242 -1.59 16.81 -2.29
C ALA A 242 -1.70 17.93 -3.35
N GLU A 243 -0.75 18.87 -3.39
CA GLU A 243 -0.70 19.93 -4.38
C GLU A 243 0.13 19.54 -5.62
N ASN A 244 0.85 18.42 -5.57
CA ASN A 244 1.71 17.95 -6.66
C ASN A 244 1.89 16.44 -6.61
N MET A 245 0.80 15.66 -6.74
CA MET A 245 0.84 14.19 -6.74
C MET A 245 1.32 13.65 -8.09
N VAL A 246 2.55 13.18 -8.13
CA VAL A 246 3.18 12.64 -9.34
C VAL A 246 4.07 11.45 -9.03
N TRP A 247 4.28 10.58 -10.01
CA TRP A 247 5.42 9.67 -10.04
C TRP A 247 6.49 10.27 -10.94
N MET A 248 7.68 10.45 -10.38
CA MET A 248 8.85 10.97 -11.10
C MET A 248 9.72 9.83 -11.59
N ALA A 249 10.39 10.03 -12.71
CA ALA A 249 11.43 9.16 -13.21
C ALA A 249 12.72 9.97 -13.43
N TYR A 250 13.82 9.39 -13.03
CA TYR A 250 15.19 9.96 -13.18
C TYR A 250 16.06 8.94 -13.88
N ASP A 251 16.84 9.35 -14.88
CA ASP A 251 17.89 8.51 -15.41
C ASP A 251 19.00 8.40 -14.36
N LEU A 252 19.39 7.16 -14.04
CA LEU A 252 20.32 6.83 -12.97
C LEU A 252 21.61 6.25 -13.54
N ASP A 253 22.75 6.70 -13.02
CA ASP A 253 24.07 6.13 -13.27
C ASP A 253 24.99 6.26 -12.03
N ASP A 254 26.25 5.88 -12.17
CA ASP A 254 27.25 5.96 -11.09
C ASP A 254 27.45 7.38 -10.56
N SER A 255 27.21 8.39 -11.37
CA SER A 255 27.38 9.80 -11.00
C SER A 255 26.18 10.39 -10.23
N GLY A 256 25.04 9.72 -10.27
CA GLY A 256 23.79 10.13 -9.65
C GLY A 256 22.61 10.10 -10.59
N VAL A 257 21.68 11.07 -10.46
CA VAL A 257 20.47 11.15 -11.27
C VAL A 257 20.51 12.35 -12.23
N THR A 258 19.93 12.15 -13.41
CA THR A 258 19.78 13.17 -14.45
C THR A 258 18.41 13.06 -15.11
N ASN A 259 18.08 13.94 -16.05
CA ASN A 259 16.86 13.89 -16.87
C ASN A 259 15.58 13.65 -16.06
N ALA A 260 15.39 14.43 -14.98
CA ALA A 260 14.18 14.40 -14.16
C ALA A 260 12.94 14.67 -15.03
N ARG A 261 11.93 13.81 -14.92
CA ARG A 261 10.68 13.93 -15.67
C ARG A 261 9.50 13.39 -14.87
N VAL A 262 8.32 13.99 -15.07
CA VAL A 262 7.08 13.40 -14.60
C VAL A 262 6.83 12.12 -15.41
N PHE A 263 6.80 10.98 -14.73
CA PHE A 263 6.47 9.71 -15.35
C PHE A 263 4.95 9.60 -15.54
N TYR A 264 4.18 9.95 -14.48
CA TYR A 264 2.74 10.06 -14.55
C TYR A 264 2.21 11.08 -13.54
N ASP A 265 1.18 11.84 -13.93
CA ASP A 265 0.53 12.89 -13.15
C ASP A 265 -0.88 12.44 -12.75
N VAL A 266 -1.19 12.48 -11.45
CA VAL A 266 -2.50 12.11 -10.88
C VAL A 266 -3.19 13.27 -10.16
N ASN A 267 -2.75 14.51 -10.37
CA ASN A 267 -3.33 15.70 -9.71
C ASN A 267 -4.82 15.93 -10.03
N ASP A 268 -5.28 15.48 -11.20
CA ASP A 268 -6.69 15.63 -11.62
C ASP A 268 -7.61 14.55 -11.01
N GLN A 269 -7.07 13.58 -10.28
CA GLN A 269 -7.84 12.50 -9.69
C GLN A 269 -8.57 12.98 -8.42
N GLN A 270 -9.82 12.52 -8.26
CA GLN A 270 -10.68 12.93 -7.13
C GLN A 270 -10.91 11.81 -6.11
N GLU A 271 -10.47 10.59 -6.41
CA GLU A 271 -10.59 9.47 -5.48
C GLU A 271 -9.59 9.63 -4.32
N PRO A 272 -9.90 9.08 -3.12
CA PRO A 272 -8.96 9.10 -2.00
C PRO A 272 -7.68 8.33 -2.32
N GLY A 273 -6.56 8.78 -1.77
CA GLY A 273 -5.23 8.20 -1.93
C GLY A 273 -4.20 9.25 -2.33
N ALA A 274 -2.94 8.89 -2.29
CA ALA A 274 -1.81 9.71 -2.70
C ALA A 274 -0.88 8.90 -3.58
N ALA A 275 -0.01 9.56 -4.35
CA ALA A 275 1.13 8.89 -4.98
C ALA A 275 2.09 8.47 -3.85
N ASP A 276 2.01 7.20 -3.45
CA ASP A 276 2.62 6.63 -2.24
C ASP A 276 3.57 5.47 -2.61
N GLY A 277 3.51 4.32 -1.98
CA GLY A 277 4.40 3.20 -2.25
C GLY A 277 4.32 2.69 -3.70
N LEU A 278 5.41 2.15 -4.20
CA LEU A 278 5.47 1.60 -5.57
C LEU A 278 6.51 0.49 -5.70
N LYS A 279 6.27 -0.42 -6.64
CA LYS A 279 7.20 -1.50 -7.00
C LYS A 279 7.18 -1.72 -8.52
N VAL A 280 8.24 -2.31 -9.06
CA VAL A 280 8.40 -2.60 -10.49
C VAL A 280 8.42 -4.11 -10.70
N ASP A 281 7.83 -4.60 -11.80
CA ASP A 281 7.95 -5.98 -12.22
C ASP A 281 9.21 -6.20 -13.10
N VAL A 282 9.50 -7.46 -13.43
CA VAL A 282 10.68 -7.83 -14.24
C VAL A 282 10.66 -7.28 -15.66
N ASP A 283 9.50 -6.87 -16.17
CA ASP A 283 9.32 -6.28 -17.50
C ASP A 283 9.31 -4.73 -17.46
N GLY A 284 9.47 -4.14 -16.27
CA GLY A 284 9.53 -2.69 -16.05
C GLY A 284 8.17 -2.01 -15.89
N ASN A 285 7.07 -2.77 -15.74
CA ASN A 285 5.78 -2.18 -15.41
C ASN A 285 5.77 -1.71 -13.96
N LEU A 286 5.25 -0.52 -13.72
CA LEU A 286 5.16 0.09 -12.40
C LEU A 286 3.80 -0.22 -11.78
N PHE A 287 3.82 -0.80 -10.57
CA PHE A 287 2.66 -0.98 -9.71
C PHE A 287 2.75 0.07 -8.60
N ALA A 288 2.02 1.16 -8.76
CA ALA A 288 2.15 2.36 -7.93
C ALA A 288 0.83 2.68 -7.23
N THR A 289 0.87 2.86 -5.92
CA THR A 289 -0.33 3.27 -5.18
C THR A 289 -0.62 4.74 -5.42
N GLY A 290 -1.89 5.04 -5.61
CA GLY A 290 -2.36 6.37 -5.96
C GLY A 290 -3.84 6.57 -5.65
N PRO A 291 -4.43 7.69 -6.06
CA PRO A 291 -5.86 7.91 -5.91
C PRO A 291 -6.67 6.74 -6.47
N GLY A 292 -7.51 6.13 -5.61
CA GLY A 292 -8.41 5.05 -5.97
C GLY A 292 -7.82 3.63 -5.97
N GLY A 293 -6.50 3.42 -5.79
CA GLY A 293 -5.91 2.08 -5.70
C GLY A 293 -4.50 1.95 -6.26
N VAL A 294 -4.13 0.76 -6.74
CA VAL A 294 -2.83 0.48 -7.36
C VAL A 294 -2.91 0.69 -8.86
N TRP A 295 -2.21 1.68 -9.36
CA TRP A 295 -2.08 2.00 -10.78
C TRP A 295 -1.04 1.10 -11.42
N VAL A 296 -1.41 0.42 -12.51
CA VAL A 296 -0.48 -0.38 -13.31
C VAL A 296 -0.09 0.42 -14.53
N LEU A 297 1.18 0.81 -14.59
CA LEU A 297 1.72 1.67 -15.64
C LEU A 297 2.78 0.90 -16.43
N ALA A 298 2.68 0.93 -17.76
CA ALA A 298 3.72 0.36 -18.61
C ALA A 298 5.01 1.22 -18.58
N PRO A 299 6.17 0.69 -19.00
CA PRO A 299 7.42 1.45 -19.04
C PRO A 299 7.37 2.73 -19.90
N ASP A 300 6.45 2.80 -20.84
CA ASP A 300 6.22 3.98 -21.69
C ASP A 300 5.30 5.03 -21.03
N GLY A 301 4.88 4.82 -19.75
CA GLY A 301 3.96 5.68 -19.03
C GLY A 301 2.48 5.45 -19.34
N THR A 302 2.13 4.46 -20.16
CA THR A 302 0.72 4.16 -20.45
C THR A 302 0.04 3.57 -19.21
N HIS A 303 -1.10 4.11 -18.80
CA HIS A 303 -1.95 3.56 -17.74
C HIS A 303 -2.69 2.32 -18.26
N LEU A 304 -2.33 1.15 -17.76
CA LEU A 304 -2.91 -0.14 -18.18
C LEU A 304 -4.21 -0.44 -17.45
N GLY A 305 -4.30 -0.08 -16.18
CA GLY A 305 -5.46 -0.34 -15.34
C GLY A 305 -5.19 -0.04 -13.87
N THR A 306 -6.20 -0.26 -13.02
CA THR A 306 -6.11 0.01 -11.58
C THR A 306 -6.69 -1.16 -10.77
N ILE A 307 -5.95 -1.62 -9.74
CA ILE A 307 -6.42 -2.62 -8.79
C ILE A 307 -6.92 -1.89 -7.55
N LYS A 308 -8.22 -2.02 -7.23
CA LYS A 308 -8.91 -1.28 -6.17
C LYS A 308 -9.35 -2.24 -5.07
N THR A 309 -8.80 -2.10 -3.87
CA THR A 309 -9.20 -2.89 -2.70
C THR A 309 -10.52 -2.43 -2.06
N GLY A 310 -10.95 -1.20 -2.39
CA GLY A 310 -12.05 -0.50 -1.72
C GLY A 310 -11.61 0.34 -0.52
N GLU A 311 -10.35 0.23 -0.11
CA GLU A 311 -9.68 1.08 0.87
C GLU A 311 -8.53 1.86 0.20
N VAL A 312 -8.07 2.95 0.82
CA VAL A 312 -6.86 3.64 0.36
C VAL A 312 -5.66 2.71 0.50
N THR A 313 -5.04 2.37 -0.62
CA THR A 313 -3.83 1.54 -0.65
C THR A 313 -2.61 2.44 -0.55
N ALA A 314 -1.79 2.23 0.48
CA ALA A 314 -0.62 3.04 0.76
C ALA A 314 0.66 2.45 0.13
N ASN A 315 0.82 1.12 0.15
CA ASN A 315 2.01 0.49 -0.43
C ASN A 315 1.71 -0.90 -1.00
N VAL A 316 2.65 -1.42 -1.77
CA VAL A 316 2.59 -2.77 -2.37
C VAL A 316 3.92 -3.49 -2.18
N GLY A 317 3.88 -4.82 -2.18
CA GLY A 317 5.08 -5.66 -2.12
C GLY A 317 4.88 -6.97 -2.86
N TRP A 318 5.92 -7.44 -3.52
CA TRP A 318 5.93 -8.75 -4.15
C TRP A 318 6.21 -9.83 -3.11
N GLY A 319 5.53 -10.98 -3.23
CA GLY A 319 5.78 -12.09 -2.32
C GLY A 319 5.55 -13.45 -2.96
N ASP A 320 5.62 -14.50 -2.16
CA ASP A 320 5.58 -15.91 -2.55
C ASP A 320 6.65 -16.26 -3.59
N ASP A 321 6.23 -16.60 -4.79
CA ASP A 321 7.10 -16.89 -5.94
C ASP A 321 7.39 -15.65 -6.82
N GLY A 322 7.05 -14.44 -6.34
CA GLY A 322 7.15 -13.18 -7.09
C GLY A 322 5.90 -12.84 -7.89
N ARG A 323 4.87 -13.71 -7.87
CA ARG A 323 3.62 -13.51 -8.64
C ARG A 323 2.42 -13.12 -7.79
N THR A 324 2.63 -12.90 -6.52
CA THR A 324 1.63 -12.36 -5.61
C THR A 324 1.96 -10.92 -5.27
N LEU A 325 1.03 -10.00 -5.53
CA LEU A 325 1.13 -8.63 -5.08
C LEU A 325 0.35 -8.47 -3.77
N TYR A 326 1.06 -8.16 -2.70
CA TYR A 326 0.48 -7.79 -1.42
C TYR A 326 0.23 -6.29 -1.39
N MET A 327 -0.89 -5.87 -0.80
CA MET A 327 -1.33 -4.48 -0.75
C MET A 327 -1.66 -4.11 0.69
N THR A 328 -0.95 -3.13 1.24
CA THR A 328 -1.25 -2.52 2.53
C THR A 328 -2.26 -1.39 2.31
N SER A 329 -3.51 -1.60 2.75
CA SER A 329 -4.59 -0.66 2.45
C SER A 329 -5.25 -0.20 3.74
N SER A 330 -4.93 1.01 4.18
CA SER A 330 -5.46 1.63 5.41
C SER A 330 -5.38 0.66 6.62
N THR A 331 -6.47 -0.06 6.90
CA THR A 331 -6.61 -0.91 8.08
C THR A 331 -6.58 -2.40 7.76
N SER A 332 -6.33 -2.77 6.50
CA SER A 332 -6.46 -4.14 6.01
C SER A 332 -5.33 -4.54 5.07
N LEU A 333 -4.94 -5.81 5.15
CA LEU A 333 -3.98 -6.44 4.25
C LEU A 333 -4.73 -7.21 3.16
N TYR A 334 -4.32 -7.01 1.91
CA TYR A 334 -4.87 -7.70 0.73
C TYR A 334 -3.77 -8.34 -0.09
N ARG A 335 -4.17 -9.28 -0.97
CA ARG A 335 -3.33 -9.79 -2.05
C ARG A 335 -4.11 -9.99 -3.34
N VAL A 336 -3.37 -10.07 -4.43
CA VAL A 336 -3.87 -10.51 -5.74
C VAL A 336 -2.79 -11.32 -6.44
N ALA A 337 -3.18 -12.45 -7.04
CA ALA A 337 -2.28 -13.24 -7.86
C ALA A 337 -2.16 -12.64 -9.26
N LEU A 338 -0.93 -12.55 -9.77
CA LEU A 338 -0.58 -11.94 -11.04
C LEU A 338 0.09 -12.96 -11.99
N THR A 339 0.11 -12.63 -13.27
CA THR A 339 0.85 -13.41 -14.29
C THR A 339 2.29 -12.94 -14.40
N THR A 340 2.51 -11.62 -14.22
CA THR A 340 3.86 -11.06 -14.18
C THR A 340 4.57 -11.39 -12.88
N GLU A 341 5.88 -11.19 -12.87
CA GLU A 341 6.74 -11.46 -11.71
C GLU A 341 7.45 -10.20 -11.26
N GLY A 342 7.47 -9.94 -9.97
CA GLY A 342 8.21 -8.86 -9.36
C GLY A 342 9.50 -9.31 -8.70
N VAL A 343 10.35 -8.34 -8.37
CA VAL A 343 11.60 -8.58 -7.65
C VAL A 343 11.32 -8.55 -6.15
N ILE A 344 11.55 -9.69 -5.49
CA ILE A 344 11.49 -9.79 -4.02
C ILE A 344 12.88 -9.48 -3.47
N PRO A 345 13.05 -8.53 -2.54
CA PRO A 345 14.34 -8.22 -1.94
C PRO A 345 14.88 -9.35 -1.05
N GLY A 346 16.19 -9.34 -0.82
CA GLY A 346 16.87 -10.33 0.00
C GLY A 346 17.27 -11.61 -0.74
N PRO A 347 17.91 -12.55 -0.04
CA PRO A 347 18.38 -13.82 -0.60
C PRO A 347 17.27 -14.83 -0.83
#